data_5c87a7bdf18a8c05c6534bddf101c910
#
_entry.id   5c87a7bdf18a8c05c6534bddf101c910
#
_cell.length_a   1.000
_cell.length_b   1.000
_cell.length_c   1.000
_cell.angle_alpha   90.00
_cell.angle_beta   90.00
_cell.angle_gamma   90.00
#
_symmetry.space_group_name_H-M   'P 1'
#
loop_
_entity.id
_entity.type
_entity.pdbx_description
1 polymer ?
#
loop_
_entity_poly.entity_id
_entity_poly.type
_entity_poly.pdbx_seq_one_letter_code
_entity_poly.pdbx_strand_id
1 'polypeptide(L)'
;MNKRIKMIFPVPMSEATRPLVESQLPPELVRADIEVSFVGAGQVMTLADSYYDMAIMELAVIEAGIKAEEEGFDAVCINTVSDSGLAALRSRLSIPVLAPGIAAFHTACMLGQKFSILTMWPRWYPLYRKTIKEYGLESRLASIRSIDVRPDTEALLQGKEEVVFAKLLEQARLAIEEDGADVIVLGSTTMHQSHAYLAANLPVPVLNPGVIAYKQCEVLLDLGLCHSKVAFPSPEQNKDKAFVH
;
A
#
# COMPACT_ATOMS: atom_id res chain seq x y z
N MET A 1 -18.97 -13.49 15.40
CA MET A 1 -18.94 -12.04 15.10
C MET A 1 -18.12 -11.86 13.84
N ASN A 2 -18.56 -11.01 12.92
CA ASN A 2 -17.77 -10.67 11.75
C ASN A 2 -16.50 -9.96 12.19
N LYS A 3 -15.39 -10.26 11.54
CA LYS A 3 -14.13 -9.53 11.73
C LYS A 3 -14.20 -8.18 11.05
N ARG A 4 -13.52 -7.16 11.61
CA ARG A 4 -13.54 -5.79 11.08
C ARG A 4 -12.12 -5.33 10.74
N ILE A 5 -11.91 -4.90 9.50
CA ILE A 5 -10.63 -4.36 9.03
C ILE A 5 -10.79 -2.87 8.73
N LYS A 6 -9.93 -2.03 9.34
CA LYS A 6 -9.83 -0.61 9.04
C LYS A 6 -8.82 -0.40 7.92
N MET A 7 -9.27 0.02 6.75
CA MET A 7 -8.39 0.35 5.63
C MET A 7 -8.16 1.86 5.58
N ILE A 8 -6.90 2.29 5.78
CA ILE A 8 -6.52 3.69 5.90
C ILE A 8 -5.92 4.18 4.59
N PHE A 9 -6.57 5.14 3.97
CA PHE A 9 -6.05 5.90 2.85
C PHE A 9 -5.17 7.05 3.33
N PRO A 10 -3.99 7.27 2.73
CA PRO A 10 -3.05 8.29 3.21
C PRO A 10 -3.44 9.72 2.83
N VAL A 11 -4.61 9.92 2.24
CA VAL A 11 -5.14 11.21 1.77
C VAL A 11 -6.56 11.41 2.27
N PRO A 12 -7.07 12.66 2.31
CA PRO A 12 -8.46 12.93 2.64
C PRO A 12 -9.41 12.19 1.71
N MET A 13 -10.48 11.66 2.25
CA MET A 13 -11.52 10.97 1.50
C MET A 13 -12.83 11.75 1.60
N SER A 14 -13.31 12.25 0.46
CA SER A 14 -14.62 12.90 0.33
C SER A 14 -15.66 11.88 -0.18
N GLU A 15 -16.93 12.25 -0.14
CA GLU A 15 -17.99 11.43 -0.76
C GLU A 15 -17.75 11.21 -2.25
N ALA A 16 -17.19 12.20 -2.96
CA ALA A 16 -16.89 12.12 -4.39
C ALA A 16 -15.73 11.14 -4.70
N THR A 17 -14.73 11.05 -3.80
CA THR A 17 -13.57 10.18 -4.00
C THR A 17 -13.74 8.77 -3.40
N ARG A 18 -14.71 8.58 -2.50
CA ARG A 18 -14.98 7.30 -1.83
C ARG A 18 -15.15 6.12 -2.80
N PRO A 19 -15.98 6.20 -3.87
CA PRO A 19 -16.15 5.06 -4.78
C PRO A 19 -14.85 4.62 -5.45
N LEU A 20 -13.94 5.56 -5.73
CA LEU A 20 -12.64 5.29 -6.33
C LEU A 20 -11.68 4.61 -5.35
N VAL A 21 -11.78 4.99 -4.09
CA VAL A 21 -11.03 4.38 -3.01
C VAL A 21 -11.49 2.94 -2.79
N GLU A 22 -12.79 2.74 -2.70
CA GLU A 22 -13.41 1.44 -2.47
C GLU A 22 -13.19 0.48 -3.66
N SER A 23 -13.13 0.99 -4.91
CA SER A 23 -12.85 0.18 -6.10
C SER A 23 -11.46 -0.48 -6.11
N GLN A 24 -10.52 -0.02 -5.26
CA GLN A 24 -9.20 -0.63 -5.13
C GLN A 24 -9.22 -1.99 -4.43
N LEU A 25 -10.32 -2.30 -3.73
CA LEU A 25 -10.59 -3.60 -3.16
C LEU A 25 -11.96 -4.10 -3.66
N PRO A 26 -12.00 -4.86 -4.77
CA PRO A 26 -13.22 -5.41 -5.33
C PRO A 26 -14.00 -6.23 -4.30
N PRO A 27 -15.33 -6.02 -4.17
CA PRO A 27 -16.15 -6.70 -3.15
C PRO A 27 -16.08 -8.23 -3.21
N GLU A 28 -15.90 -8.81 -4.40
CA GLU A 28 -15.75 -10.24 -4.61
C GLU A 28 -14.49 -10.84 -3.99
N LEU A 29 -13.50 -10.00 -3.67
CA LEU A 29 -12.29 -10.40 -2.97
C LEU A 29 -12.44 -10.32 -1.44
N VAL A 30 -13.47 -9.66 -0.94
CA VAL A 30 -13.74 -9.55 0.49
C VAL A 30 -14.53 -10.76 0.96
N ARG A 31 -14.04 -11.42 2.01
CA ARG A 31 -14.76 -12.55 2.61
C ARG A 31 -16.06 -12.08 3.27
N ALA A 32 -17.10 -12.92 3.19
CA ALA A 32 -18.44 -12.59 3.71
C ALA A 32 -18.49 -12.39 5.24
N ASP A 33 -17.51 -12.92 5.98
CA ASP A 33 -17.37 -12.79 7.43
C ASP A 33 -16.44 -11.64 7.85
N ILE A 34 -16.01 -10.79 6.89
CA ILE A 34 -15.17 -9.62 7.14
C ILE A 34 -15.88 -8.34 6.67
N GLU A 35 -15.92 -7.35 7.56
CA GLU A 35 -16.37 -6.00 7.26
C GLU A 35 -15.14 -5.10 7.05
N VAL A 36 -15.07 -4.40 5.91
CA VAL A 36 -14.00 -3.45 5.62
C VAL A 36 -14.54 -2.03 5.71
N SER A 37 -13.90 -1.21 6.55
CA SER A 37 -14.19 0.22 6.67
C SER A 37 -13.06 1.04 6.07
N PHE A 38 -13.37 1.88 5.07
CA PHE A 38 -12.41 2.77 4.43
C PHE A 38 -12.39 4.13 5.11
N VAL A 39 -11.20 4.59 5.48
CA VAL A 39 -10.98 5.85 6.19
C VAL A 39 -9.90 6.66 5.48
N GLY A 40 -10.15 7.95 5.25
CA GLY A 40 -9.14 8.90 4.77
C GLY A 40 -8.31 9.44 5.93
N ALA A 41 -7.00 9.60 5.72
CA ALA A 41 -6.08 10.18 6.68
C ALA A 41 -5.75 11.63 6.34
N GLY A 42 -5.74 12.49 7.36
CA GLY A 42 -5.36 13.89 7.24
C GLY A 42 -6.35 14.77 6.47
N GLN A 43 -6.08 16.07 6.45
CA GLN A 43 -6.94 17.07 5.82
C GLN A 43 -6.26 17.83 4.66
N VAL A 44 -4.97 17.67 4.46
CA VAL A 44 -4.16 18.62 3.67
C VAL A 44 -3.38 17.98 2.53
N MET A 45 -3.12 16.67 2.54
CA MET A 45 -2.25 16.06 1.54
C MET A 45 -3.00 15.43 0.37
N THR A 46 -2.57 15.78 -0.83
CA THR A 46 -3.03 15.15 -2.07
C THR A 46 -1.97 14.27 -2.73
N LEU A 47 -0.68 14.58 -2.55
CA LEU A 47 0.43 13.87 -3.19
C LEU A 47 1.71 14.02 -2.36
N ALA A 48 2.32 12.91 -1.93
CA ALA A 48 3.61 12.93 -1.26
C ALA A 48 4.73 12.78 -2.31
N ASP A 49 5.61 13.76 -2.42
CA ASP A 49 6.72 13.76 -3.38
C ASP A 49 8.08 14.09 -2.77
N SER A 50 8.12 14.25 -1.46
CA SER A 50 9.32 14.60 -0.70
C SER A 50 9.37 13.88 0.65
N TYR A 51 10.55 13.86 1.28
CA TYR A 51 10.68 13.36 2.66
C TYR A 51 9.85 14.15 3.67
N TYR A 52 9.63 15.45 3.40
CA TYR A 52 8.76 16.28 4.22
C TYR A 52 7.30 15.78 4.14
N ASP A 53 6.79 15.57 2.93
CA ASP A 53 5.43 15.06 2.73
C ASP A 53 5.25 13.66 3.32
N MET A 54 6.31 12.81 3.22
CA MET A 54 6.28 11.49 3.85
C MET A 54 6.08 11.58 5.37
N ALA A 55 6.77 12.51 6.04
CA ALA A 55 6.61 12.72 7.47
C ALA A 55 5.19 13.20 7.82
N ILE A 56 4.62 14.10 7.04
CA ILE A 56 3.23 14.57 7.21
C ILE A 56 2.25 13.41 6.98
N MET A 57 2.47 12.63 5.93
CA MET A 57 1.63 11.44 5.64
C MET A 57 1.71 10.42 6.77
N GLU A 58 2.89 10.18 7.31
CA GLU A 58 3.07 9.25 8.43
C GLU A 58 2.26 9.67 9.66
N LEU A 59 2.33 10.96 10.04
CA LEU A 59 1.52 11.49 11.14
C LEU A 59 0.02 11.35 10.89
N ALA A 60 -0.44 11.66 9.69
CA ALA A 60 -1.84 11.54 9.32
C ALA A 60 -2.35 10.08 9.37
N VAL A 61 -1.54 9.12 8.91
CA VAL A 61 -1.88 7.69 8.97
C VAL A 61 -1.91 7.20 10.42
N ILE A 62 -0.96 7.64 11.25
CA ILE A 62 -0.94 7.31 12.69
C ILE A 62 -2.22 7.81 13.35
N GLU A 63 -2.58 9.08 13.13
CA GLU A 63 -3.81 9.69 13.68
C GLU A 63 -5.06 8.89 13.30
N ALA A 64 -5.19 8.53 12.01
CA ALA A 64 -6.34 7.78 11.50
C ALA A 64 -6.42 6.33 12.05
N GLY A 65 -5.27 5.73 12.42
CA GLY A 65 -5.19 4.33 12.84
C GLY A 65 -5.11 4.10 14.34
N ILE A 66 -4.65 5.08 15.11
CA ILE A 66 -4.23 4.88 16.51
C ILE A 66 -5.36 4.42 17.45
N LYS A 67 -6.62 4.71 17.12
CA LYS A 67 -7.81 4.32 17.87
C LYS A 67 -8.51 3.07 17.34
N ALA A 68 -7.94 2.38 16.35
CA ALA A 68 -8.61 1.26 15.68
C ALA A 68 -9.09 0.17 16.64
N GLU A 69 -8.29 -0.20 17.67
CA GLU A 69 -8.71 -1.18 18.69
C GLU A 69 -9.88 -0.68 19.52
N GLU A 70 -9.87 0.57 19.95
CA GLU A 70 -10.94 1.20 20.74
C GLU A 70 -12.24 1.30 19.92
N GLU A 71 -12.14 1.44 18.60
CA GLU A 71 -13.24 1.45 17.65
C GLU A 71 -13.75 0.03 17.29
N GLY A 72 -13.11 -1.00 17.83
CA GLY A 72 -13.51 -2.40 17.67
C GLY A 72 -13.07 -3.03 16.33
N PHE A 73 -11.98 -2.55 15.74
CA PHE A 73 -11.36 -3.22 14.59
C PHE A 73 -10.44 -4.35 15.02
N ASP A 74 -10.41 -5.44 14.24
CA ASP A 74 -9.55 -6.60 14.45
C ASP A 74 -8.21 -6.50 13.72
N ALA A 75 -8.11 -5.66 12.69
CA ALA A 75 -6.87 -5.37 11.97
C ALA A 75 -6.89 -3.99 11.32
N VAL A 76 -5.70 -3.47 11.00
CA VAL A 76 -5.50 -2.25 10.21
C VAL A 76 -4.74 -2.59 8.94
N CYS A 77 -5.24 -2.12 7.79
CA CYS A 77 -4.57 -2.16 6.51
C CYS A 77 -4.29 -0.73 6.05
N ILE A 78 -3.03 -0.31 6.08
CA ILE A 78 -2.62 0.98 5.52
C ILE A 78 -2.61 0.83 4.00
N ASN A 79 -3.13 1.80 3.24
CA ASN A 79 -3.23 1.69 1.79
C ASN A 79 -2.27 2.64 1.06
N THR A 80 -0.97 2.54 1.37
CA THR A 80 0.11 3.23 0.66
C THR A 80 1.37 2.37 0.59
N VAL A 81 2.00 2.27 -0.58
CA VAL A 81 3.19 1.42 -0.82
C VAL A 81 4.45 1.97 -0.14
N SER A 82 4.43 3.21 0.35
CA SER A 82 5.49 3.77 1.19
C SER A 82 5.47 3.24 2.63
N ASP A 83 4.42 2.49 3.01
CA ASP A 83 4.20 1.92 4.35
C ASP A 83 4.29 2.95 5.47
N SER A 84 3.93 4.22 5.17
CA SER A 84 3.97 5.33 6.14
C SER A 84 3.10 5.03 7.36
N GLY A 85 3.65 5.20 8.56
CA GLY A 85 2.98 4.94 9.84
C GLY A 85 2.94 3.48 10.28
N LEU A 86 3.40 2.52 9.45
CA LEU A 86 3.33 1.09 9.75
C LEU A 86 4.04 0.71 11.04
N ALA A 87 5.30 1.11 11.21
CA ALA A 87 6.08 0.78 12.40
C ALA A 87 5.49 1.41 13.67
N ALA A 88 5.01 2.66 13.57
CA ALA A 88 4.39 3.36 14.68
C ALA A 88 3.07 2.70 15.13
N LEU A 89 2.19 2.36 14.19
CA LEU A 89 0.95 1.65 14.51
C LEU A 89 1.21 0.24 15.06
N ARG A 90 2.20 -0.48 14.53
CA ARG A 90 2.63 -1.77 15.10
C ARG A 90 3.15 -1.66 16.52
N SER A 91 3.85 -0.58 16.84
CA SER A 91 4.29 -0.28 18.20
C SER A 91 3.10 0.00 19.13
N ARG A 92 2.11 0.77 18.67
CA ARG A 92 1.00 1.24 19.49
C ARG A 92 -0.12 0.21 19.64
N LEU A 93 -0.50 -0.50 18.57
CA LEU A 93 -1.65 -1.41 18.53
C LEU A 93 -1.26 -2.86 18.84
N SER A 94 -2.19 -3.65 19.40
CA SER A 94 -2.05 -5.09 19.65
C SER A 94 -2.71 -5.93 18.55
N ILE A 95 -3.49 -5.33 17.68
CA ILE A 95 -4.07 -5.95 16.48
C ILE A 95 -3.09 -5.94 15.31
N PRO A 96 -3.22 -6.83 14.31
CA PRO A 96 -2.39 -6.82 13.11
C PRO A 96 -2.46 -5.51 12.35
N VAL A 97 -1.29 -4.99 11.92
CA VAL A 97 -1.18 -3.82 11.04
C VAL A 97 -0.35 -4.19 9.82
N LEU A 98 -0.93 -4.11 8.64
CA LEU A 98 -0.26 -4.39 7.37
C LEU A 98 -0.30 -3.18 6.44
N ALA A 99 0.60 -3.20 5.48
CA ALA A 99 0.70 -2.19 4.45
C ALA A 99 1.16 -2.80 3.11
N PRO A 100 0.86 -2.17 1.97
CA PRO A 100 1.09 -2.73 0.65
C PRO A 100 2.55 -2.98 0.29
N GLY A 101 3.49 -2.14 0.76
CA GLY A 101 4.91 -2.31 0.45
C GLY A 101 5.46 -3.59 1.05
N ILE A 102 5.37 -3.77 2.37
CA ILE A 102 5.85 -4.99 3.03
C ILE A 102 5.15 -6.23 2.48
N ALA A 103 3.83 -6.15 2.28
CA ALA A 103 3.05 -7.28 1.80
C ALA A 103 3.45 -7.70 0.37
N ALA A 104 3.46 -6.75 -0.57
CA ALA A 104 3.73 -7.05 -1.97
C ALA A 104 5.21 -7.40 -2.24
N PHE A 105 6.17 -6.71 -1.60
CA PHE A 105 7.58 -6.99 -1.84
C PHE A 105 7.99 -8.37 -1.30
N HIS A 106 7.49 -8.78 -0.13
CA HIS A 106 7.75 -10.13 0.37
C HIS A 106 7.00 -11.20 -0.44
N THR A 107 5.79 -10.92 -0.91
CA THR A 107 5.08 -11.81 -1.84
C THR A 107 5.84 -11.96 -3.15
N ALA A 108 6.41 -10.87 -3.68
CA ALA A 108 7.25 -10.93 -4.88
C ALA A 108 8.47 -11.85 -4.67
N CYS A 109 9.10 -11.80 -3.49
CA CYS A 109 10.20 -12.68 -3.13
C CYS A 109 9.80 -14.17 -2.99
N MET A 110 8.52 -14.46 -2.77
CA MET A 110 8.00 -15.84 -2.78
C MET A 110 7.75 -16.36 -4.20
N LEU A 111 7.46 -15.48 -5.15
CA LEU A 111 7.07 -15.82 -6.52
C LEU A 111 8.25 -15.81 -7.49
N GLY A 112 9.30 -15.02 -7.20
CA GLY A 112 10.44 -14.85 -8.09
C GLY A 112 11.75 -14.59 -7.37
N GLN A 113 12.80 -14.42 -8.15
CA GLN A 113 14.15 -14.12 -7.65
C GLN A 113 14.39 -12.61 -7.55
N LYS A 114 13.88 -11.85 -8.52
CA LYS A 114 14.00 -10.39 -8.57
C LYS A 114 12.70 -9.76 -9.03
N PHE A 115 12.32 -8.68 -8.38
CA PHE A 115 11.14 -7.93 -8.79
C PHE A 115 11.49 -6.50 -9.20
N SER A 116 10.67 -5.92 -10.07
CA SER A 116 10.71 -4.49 -10.37
C SER A 116 9.44 -3.79 -9.90
N ILE A 117 9.62 -2.56 -9.43
CA ILE A 117 8.52 -1.67 -9.06
C ILE A 117 8.20 -0.80 -10.26
N LEU A 118 6.94 -0.86 -10.70
CA LEU A 118 6.41 -0.05 -11.79
C LEU A 118 5.60 1.11 -11.23
N THR A 119 5.99 2.34 -11.56
CA THR A 119 5.38 3.53 -10.97
C THR A 119 5.01 4.58 -12.03
N MET A 120 4.26 5.60 -11.63
CA MET A 120 3.85 6.70 -12.50
C MET A 120 4.94 7.76 -12.64
N TRP A 121 5.63 8.09 -11.53
CA TRP A 121 6.41 9.31 -11.43
C TRP A 121 7.79 9.08 -10.80
N PRO A 122 8.89 9.59 -11.39
CA PRO A 122 10.24 9.39 -10.87
C PRO A 122 10.47 10.00 -9.48
N ARG A 123 9.71 11.03 -9.09
CA ARG A 123 9.82 11.64 -7.76
C ARG A 123 9.44 10.69 -6.62
N TRP A 124 8.76 9.59 -6.94
CA TRP A 124 8.44 8.55 -5.96
C TRP A 124 9.56 7.53 -5.74
N TYR A 125 10.64 7.54 -6.52
CA TYR A 125 11.76 6.61 -6.35
C TYR A 125 12.35 6.62 -4.93
N PRO A 126 12.55 7.78 -4.25
CA PRO A 126 13.05 7.80 -2.88
C PRO A 126 12.14 7.06 -1.88
N LEU A 127 10.82 7.10 -2.09
CA LEU A 127 9.83 6.39 -1.27
C LEU A 127 10.09 4.88 -1.29
N TYR A 128 10.20 4.32 -2.50
CA TYR A 128 10.44 2.88 -2.67
C TYR A 128 11.80 2.46 -2.17
N ARG A 129 12.85 3.24 -2.47
CA ARG A 129 14.21 2.94 -2.01
C ARG A 129 14.31 2.93 -0.49
N LYS A 130 13.62 3.84 0.20
CA LYS A 130 13.51 3.85 1.67
C LYS A 130 12.90 2.54 2.16
N THR A 131 11.73 2.18 1.65
CA THR A 131 10.97 0.99 2.07
C THR A 131 11.74 -0.29 1.77
N ILE A 132 12.33 -0.42 0.57
CA ILE A 132 13.16 -1.57 0.17
C ILE A 132 14.37 -1.74 1.12
N LYS A 133 15.04 -0.64 1.46
CA LYS A 133 16.18 -0.66 2.39
C LYS A 133 15.75 -1.05 3.81
N GLU A 134 14.64 -0.51 4.30
CA GLU A 134 14.08 -0.86 5.61
C GLU A 134 13.79 -2.35 5.74
N TYR A 135 13.41 -3.01 4.65
CA TYR A 135 13.13 -4.45 4.63
C TYR A 135 14.33 -5.32 4.23
N GLY A 136 15.48 -4.73 3.93
CA GLY A 136 16.68 -5.47 3.52
C GLY A 136 16.52 -6.19 2.17
N LEU A 137 15.71 -5.63 1.27
CA LEU A 137 15.35 -6.24 -0.02
C LEU A 137 16.10 -5.66 -1.23
N GLU A 138 17.19 -4.87 -1.00
CA GLU A 138 17.95 -4.25 -2.08
C GLU A 138 18.48 -5.28 -3.09
N SER A 139 18.92 -6.44 -2.62
CA SER A 139 19.41 -7.52 -3.48
C SER A 139 18.32 -8.21 -4.31
N ARG A 140 17.05 -8.03 -3.94
CA ARG A 140 15.88 -8.58 -4.61
C ARG A 140 15.23 -7.61 -5.59
N LEU A 141 15.56 -6.31 -5.50
CA LEU A 141 15.07 -5.28 -6.40
C LEU A 141 15.90 -5.29 -7.70
N ALA A 142 15.27 -5.58 -8.83
CA ALA A 142 15.86 -5.44 -10.14
C ALA A 142 15.91 -3.97 -10.56
N SER A 143 14.78 -3.28 -10.52
CA SER A 143 14.69 -1.87 -10.88
C SER A 143 13.44 -1.19 -10.31
N ILE A 144 13.42 0.15 -10.42
CA ILE A 144 12.22 0.97 -10.29
C ILE A 144 12.07 1.71 -11.61
N ARG A 145 10.99 1.45 -12.35
CA ARG A 145 10.71 2.10 -13.64
C ARG A 145 9.45 2.94 -13.57
N SER A 146 9.45 4.08 -14.23
CA SER A 146 8.30 4.99 -14.28
C SER A 146 7.91 5.32 -15.71
N ILE A 147 6.66 5.71 -15.90
CA ILE A 147 6.14 6.20 -17.17
C ILE A 147 6.31 7.73 -17.34
N ASP A 148 6.95 8.38 -16.37
CA ASP A 148 7.19 9.84 -16.31
C ASP A 148 5.91 10.67 -16.45
N VAL A 149 4.84 10.24 -15.78
CA VAL A 149 3.57 10.97 -15.71
C VAL A 149 3.37 11.40 -14.27
N ARG A 150 3.21 12.71 -14.05
CA ARG A 150 2.83 13.23 -12.74
C ARG A 150 1.43 12.70 -12.41
N PRO A 151 1.23 12.04 -11.25
CA PRO A 151 -0.09 11.62 -10.84
C PRO A 151 -0.97 12.86 -10.64
N ASP A 152 -2.04 12.93 -11.43
CA ASP A 152 -3.12 13.87 -11.20
C ASP A 152 -4.27 13.07 -10.62
N THR A 153 -4.64 13.41 -9.39
CA THR A 153 -5.68 12.67 -8.67
C THR A 153 -7.00 12.66 -9.43
N GLU A 154 -7.32 13.72 -10.16
CA GLU A 154 -8.52 13.78 -10.99
C GLU A 154 -8.36 13.03 -12.32
N ALA A 155 -7.20 13.08 -12.96
CA ALA A 155 -6.97 12.44 -14.25
C ALA A 155 -6.70 10.93 -14.14
N LEU A 156 -6.10 10.45 -13.03
CA LEU A 156 -5.99 9.02 -12.70
C LEU A 156 -7.37 8.38 -12.48
N LEU A 157 -8.35 9.20 -12.17
CA LEU A 157 -9.71 8.81 -11.83
C LEU A 157 -10.69 8.98 -13.01
N GLN A 158 -10.27 9.59 -14.14
CA GLN A 158 -11.17 9.99 -15.26
C GLN A 158 -10.91 9.27 -16.59
N GLY A 159 -10.36 8.04 -16.61
CA GLY A 159 -10.40 7.19 -17.80
C GLY A 159 -9.39 7.52 -18.92
N LYS A 160 -8.21 8.09 -18.62
CA LYS A 160 -7.06 8.08 -19.55
C LYS A 160 -6.29 6.75 -19.50
N GLU A 161 -7.00 5.68 -19.21
CA GLU A 161 -6.48 4.36 -18.89
C GLU A 161 -5.66 3.76 -20.04
N GLU A 162 -6.15 3.84 -21.28
CA GLU A 162 -5.51 3.16 -22.41
C GLU A 162 -4.08 3.65 -22.68
N VAL A 163 -3.85 4.97 -22.64
CA VAL A 163 -2.52 5.54 -22.90
C VAL A 163 -1.56 5.24 -21.74
N VAL A 164 -2.07 5.29 -20.50
CA VAL A 164 -1.30 4.98 -19.30
C VAL A 164 -0.94 3.49 -19.26
N PHE A 165 -1.88 2.61 -19.58
CA PHE A 165 -1.66 1.17 -19.57
C PHE A 165 -0.63 0.72 -20.62
N ALA A 166 -0.65 1.29 -21.82
CA ALA A 166 0.34 1.00 -22.86
C ALA A 166 1.77 1.39 -22.42
N LYS A 167 1.93 2.58 -21.80
CA LYS A 167 3.22 3.02 -21.26
C LYS A 167 3.69 2.14 -20.10
N LEU A 168 2.78 1.74 -19.20
CA LEU A 168 3.10 0.82 -18.12
C LEU A 168 3.56 -0.54 -18.65
N LEU A 169 2.88 -1.07 -19.67
CA LEU A 169 3.27 -2.31 -20.33
C LEU A 169 4.67 -2.23 -20.95
N GLU A 170 4.99 -1.14 -21.63
CA GLU A 170 6.32 -0.90 -22.19
C GLU A 170 7.40 -0.92 -21.09
N GLN A 171 7.21 -0.14 -20.03
CA GLN A 171 8.16 -0.11 -18.91
C GLN A 171 8.29 -1.44 -18.17
N ALA A 172 7.20 -2.19 -18.08
CA ALA A 172 7.23 -3.52 -17.49
C ALA A 172 8.03 -4.52 -18.36
N ARG A 173 7.89 -4.47 -19.68
CA ARG A 173 8.70 -5.28 -20.61
C ARG A 173 10.18 -4.94 -20.50
N LEU A 174 10.54 -3.68 -20.47
CA LEU A 174 11.93 -3.25 -20.26
C LEU A 174 12.47 -3.72 -18.90
N ALA A 175 11.65 -3.71 -17.84
CA ALA A 175 12.04 -4.25 -16.54
C ALA A 175 12.37 -5.76 -16.59
N ILE A 176 11.63 -6.50 -17.41
CA ILE A 176 11.85 -7.95 -17.60
C ILE A 176 13.09 -8.19 -18.49
N GLU A 177 13.16 -7.54 -19.64
CA GLU A 177 14.14 -7.81 -20.69
C GLU A 177 15.54 -7.24 -20.36
N GLU A 178 15.59 -6.04 -19.78
CA GLU A 178 16.86 -5.34 -19.52
C GLU A 178 17.33 -5.48 -18.06
N ASP A 179 16.39 -5.43 -17.09
CA ASP A 179 16.76 -5.42 -15.67
C ASP A 179 16.68 -6.82 -15.03
N GLY A 180 16.11 -7.79 -15.76
CA GLY A 180 16.00 -9.17 -15.30
C GLY A 180 14.95 -9.39 -14.21
N ALA A 181 13.86 -8.58 -14.22
CA ALA A 181 12.76 -8.81 -13.31
C ALA A 181 11.94 -10.04 -13.73
N ASP A 182 11.61 -10.88 -12.78
CA ASP A 182 10.72 -12.04 -12.93
C ASP A 182 9.38 -11.88 -12.20
N VAL A 183 9.19 -10.73 -11.54
CA VAL A 183 7.92 -10.29 -10.94
C VAL A 183 7.80 -8.77 -11.10
N ILE A 184 6.60 -8.30 -11.42
CA ILE A 184 6.27 -6.87 -11.46
C ILE A 184 5.39 -6.51 -10.26
N VAL A 185 5.74 -5.46 -9.54
CA VAL A 185 4.94 -4.91 -8.44
C VAL A 185 4.45 -3.51 -8.83
N LEU A 186 3.15 -3.27 -8.74
CA LEU A 186 2.60 -1.93 -8.93
C LEU A 186 3.03 -1.02 -7.77
N GLY A 187 3.61 0.13 -8.07
CA GLY A 187 4.16 1.05 -7.07
C GLY A 187 3.11 1.90 -6.35
N SER A 188 1.85 1.81 -6.75
CA SER A 188 0.75 2.51 -6.09
C SER A 188 -0.52 1.67 -6.12
N THR A 189 -1.29 1.73 -5.04
CA THR A 189 -2.61 1.10 -4.97
C THR A 189 -3.61 1.75 -5.93
N THR A 190 -3.40 3.03 -6.28
CA THR A 190 -4.20 3.73 -7.29
C THR A 190 -4.00 3.21 -8.72
N MET A 191 -2.96 2.40 -8.95
CA MET A 191 -2.70 1.75 -10.24
C MET A 191 -3.47 0.42 -10.41
N HIS A 192 -4.33 0.04 -9.47
CA HIS A 192 -5.05 -1.23 -9.45
C HIS A 192 -5.79 -1.55 -10.75
N GLN A 193 -6.33 -0.56 -11.43
CA GLN A 193 -7.04 -0.70 -12.71
C GLN A 193 -6.14 -1.27 -13.82
N SER A 194 -4.82 -0.97 -13.81
CA SER A 194 -3.88 -1.49 -14.80
C SER A 194 -3.51 -2.97 -14.56
N HIS A 195 -3.82 -3.53 -13.39
CA HIS A 195 -3.38 -4.86 -13.00
C HIS A 195 -3.84 -5.96 -13.98
N ALA A 196 -5.12 -6.04 -14.29
CA ALA A 196 -5.67 -7.07 -15.18
C ALA A 196 -5.07 -6.97 -16.59
N TYR A 197 -4.92 -5.74 -17.11
CA TYR A 197 -4.32 -5.50 -18.41
C TYR A 197 -2.85 -5.96 -18.45
N LEU A 198 -2.06 -5.59 -17.46
CA LEU A 198 -0.65 -5.99 -17.38
C LEU A 198 -0.50 -7.49 -17.19
N ALA A 199 -1.29 -8.10 -16.32
CA ALA A 199 -1.26 -9.53 -16.07
C ALA A 199 -1.61 -10.37 -17.31
N ALA A 200 -2.50 -9.86 -18.18
CA ALA A 200 -2.86 -10.52 -19.43
C ALA A 200 -1.79 -10.39 -20.54
N ASN A 201 -0.87 -9.41 -20.42
CA ASN A 201 0.08 -9.05 -21.49
C ASN A 201 1.55 -9.27 -21.12
N LEU A 202 1.84 -9.77 -19.90
CA LEU A 202 3.18 -10.05 -19.42
C LEU A 202 3.36 -11.53 -19.09
N PRO A 203 4.56 -12.10 -19.32
CA PRO A 203 4.84 -13.51 -19.03
C PRO A 203 5.17 -13.78 -17.55
N VAL A 204 5.20 -12.76 -16.70
CA VAL A 204 5.56 -12.83 -15.28
C VAL A 204 4.41 -12.39 -14.39
N PRO A 205 4.36 -12.78 -13.10
CA PRO A 205 3.36 -12.30 -12.18
C PRO A 205 3.37 -10.78 -12.05
N VAL A 206 2.18 -10.18 -12.01
CA VAL A 206 1.97 -8.76 -11.71
C VAL A 206 1.23 -8.66 -10.38
N LEU A 207 1.76 -7.90 -9.44
CA LEU A 207 1.22 -7.81 -8.09
C LEU A 207 0.45 -6.50 -7.87
N ASN A 208 -0.81 -6.62 -7.44
CA ASN A 208 -1.61 -5.52 -6.92
C ASN A 208 -1.36 -5.39 -5.41
N PRO A 209 -0.60 -4.39 -4.96
CA PRO A 209 -0.14 -4.31 -3.58
C PRO A 209 -1.28 -4.13 -2.56
N GLY A 210 -2.32 -3.39 -2.91
CA GLY A 210 -3.46 -3.13 -2.01
C GLY A 210 -4.25 -4.41 -1.70
N VAL A 211 -4.57 -5.20 -2.72
CA VAL A 211 -5.26 -6.48 -2.57
C VAL A 211 -4.42 -7.47 -1.76
N ILE A 212 -3.11 -7.54 -2.03
CA ILE A 212 -2.20 -8.44 -1.30
C ILE A 212 -2.14 -8.07 0.17
N ALA A 213 -2.01 -6.78 0.51
CA ALA A 213 -2.00 -6.34 1.90
C ALA A 213 -3.30 -6.69 2.64
N TYR A 214 -4.45 -6.48 1.99
CA TYR A 214 -5.72 -6.87 2.54
C TYR A 214 -5.81 -8.39 2.77
N LYS A 215 -5.44 -9.20 1.78
CA LYS A 215 -5.44 -10.68 1.92
C LYS A 215 -4.49 -11.17 3.01
N GLN A 216 -3.39 -10.52 3.22
CA GLN A 216 -2.51 -10.85 4.35
C GLN A 216 -3.11 -10.44 5.70
N CYS A 217 -3.94 -9.41 5.79
CA CYS A 217 -4.73 -9.16 6.99
C CYS A 217 -5.66 -10.35 7.29
N GLU A 218 -6.37 -10.86 6.29
CA GLU A 218 -7.22 -12.06 6.44
C GLU A 218 -6.41 -13.25 7.00
N VAL A 219 -5.24 -13.53 6.41
CA VAL A 219 -4.36 -14.63 6.84
C VAL A 219 -3.94 -14.47 8.31
N LEU A 220 -3.52 -13.26 8.72
CA LEU A 220 -3.13 -13.03 10.11
C LEU A 220 -4.29 -13.19 11.07
N LEU A 221 -5.48 -12.75 10.70
CA LEU A 221 -6.69 -12.92 11.50
C LEU A 221 -7.08 -14.40 11.64
N ASP A 222 -6.99 -15.17 10.55
CA ASP A 222 -7.32 -16.61 10.56
C ASP A 222 -6.34 -17.42 11.44
N LEU A 223 -5.07 -17.05 11.42
CA LEU A 223 -4.03 -17.73 12.20
C LEU A 223 -3.89 -17.19 13.63
N GLY A 224 -4.63 -16.13 13.99
CA GLY A 224 -4.49 -15.47 15.29
C GLY A 224 -3.12 -14.86 15.52
N LEU A 225 -2.46 -14.39 14.45
CA LEU A 225 -1.11 -13.84 14.50
C LEU A 225 -1.11 -12.31 14.55
N CYS A 226 -0.16 -11.77 15.28
CA CYS A 226 0.13 -10.34 15.32
C CYS A 226 1.64 -10.11 15.27
N HIS A 227 2.07 -8.85 15.10
CA HIS A 227 3.48 -8.50 15.12
C HIS A 227 4.10 -8.58 16.52
N SER A 228 5.39 -8.90 16.55
CA SER A 228 6.16 -9.07 17.78
C SER A 228 6.31 -7.74 18.53
N LYS A 229 5.94 -7.71 19.81
CA LYS A 229 6.22 -6.56 20.69
C LYS A 229 7.67 -6.46 21.14
N VAL A 230 8.50 -7.47 20.87
CA VAL A 230 9.95 -7.39 20.99
C VAL A 230 10.54 -6.55 19.85
N ALA A 231 10.03 -6.73 18.62
CA ALA A 231 10.45 -5.94 17.45
C ALA A 231 9.79 -4.55 17.40
N PHE A 232 8.55 -4.44 17.85
CA PHE A 232 7.76 -3.20 17.89
C PHE A 232 7.28 -2.95 19.32
N PRO A 233 8.17 -2.52 20.23
CA PRO A 233 7.82 -2.36 21.65
C PRO A 233 6.74 -1.30 21.83
N SER A 234 5.80 -1.58 22.74
CA SER A 234 4.77 -0.61 23.11
C SER A 234 5.40 0.58 23.83
N PRO A 235 4.87 1.81 23.62
CA PRO A 235 5.37 2.98 24.32
C PRO A 235 5.15 2.82 25.85
N GLU A 236 6.12 3.23 26.63
CA GLU A 236 6.01 3.24 28.10
C GLU A 236 4.84 4.12 28.58
N GLN A 237 4.61 5.22 27.87
CA GLN A 237 3.50 6.14 28.13
C GLN A 237 2.74 6.41 26.83
N ASN A 238 1.42 6.24 26.88
CA ASN A 238 0.54 6.59 25.79
C ASN A 238 0.50 8.12 25.59
N LYS A 239 0.77 8.55 24.38
CA LYS A 239 0.77 9.98 23.97
C LYS A 239 -0.26 10.29 22.89
N ASP A 240 -1.31 9.48 22.77
CA ASP A 240 -2.35 9.60 21.72
C ASP A 240 -3.01 10.99 21.73
N LYS A 241 -3.02 11.67 22.89
CA LYS A 241 -3.51 13.06 23.01
C LYS A 241 -2.78 14.06 22.10
N ALA A 242 -1.59 13.74 21.62
CA ALA A 242 -0.86 14.56 20.66
C ALA A 242 -1.54 14.61 19.28
N PHE A 243 -2.43 13.65 18.97
CA PHE A 243 -3.15 13.52 17.71
C PHE A 243 -4.64 13.88 17.83
N VAL A 244 -5.11 14.29 19.00
CA VAL A 244 -6.50 14.70 19.24
C VAL A 244 -6.54 16.23 19.28
N HIS A 245 -7.08 16.84 18.24
CA HIS A 245 -7.41 18.26 18.18
C HIS A 245 -8.86 18.52 18.53
#